data_eea7a9007dbebede696c073bd54f672f
#
_entry.id   eea7a9007dbebede696c073bd54f672f
#
_cell.length_a   1.000
_cell.length_b   1.000
_cell.length_c   1.000
_cell.angle_alpha   90.00
_cell.angle_beta   90.00
_cell.angle_gamma   90.00
#
_symmetry.space_group_name_H-M   'P 1'
#
loop_
_entity.id
_entity.type
_entity.pdbx_description
1 polymer ?
#
loop_
_entity_poly.entity_id
_entity_poly.type
_entity_poly.pdbx_seq_one_letter_code
_entity_poly.pdbx_strand_id
1 'polypeptide(L)'
;VKLAGPSWAVLEKRGRKSFSMGLWAPLENIESARAALEAERSTEGYAKKRQADVARRERTQADYVVTFEQEVEDFLRFSAKWRELGRVLARRVAEHATPVGSGTVARTKRISVAERAEAAVIAWMRHQTTVYDRLEIPKIKGKRREVRRELAQLSRGVLDLHRRDDPHELRACSLCKAVVGPVLRDSASCGPTHTS
;
A
#
# COMPACT_ATOMS: atom_id res chain seq x y z
N VAL A 1 -6.44 34.20 9.48
CA VAL A 1 -7.81 34.42 9.98
C VAL A 1 -7.84 34.32 11.50
N LYS A 2 -7.46 33.21 12.13
CA LYS A 2 -7.54 32.99 13.59
C LYS A 2 -6.73 33.99 14.41
N LEU A 3 -5.61 34.50 13.88
CA LEU A 3 -4.76 35.50 14.53
C LEU A 3 -5.26 36.93 14.33
N ALA A 4 -6.16 37.15 13.38
CA ALA A 4 -6.65 38.49 13.02
C ALA A 4 -7.88 38.93 13.85
N GLY A 5 -8.48 38.03 14.65
CA GLY A 5 -9.64 38.37 15.46
C GLY A 5 -10.50 37.16 15.86
N PRO A 6 -11.71 37.41 16.39
CA PRO A 6 -12.60 36.36 16.85
C PRO A 6 -12.97 35.40 15.71
N SER A 7 -12.95 34.10 15.98
CA SER A 7 -13.27 33.09 15.00
C SER A 7 -13.83 31.82 15.67
N TRP A 8 -14.74 31.13 14.99
CA TRP A 8 -15.38 29.90 15.48
C TRP A 8 -15.21 28.79 14.46
N ALA A 9 -14.65 27.65 14.89
CA ALA A 9 -14.54 26.47 14.05
C ALA A 9 -15.92 25.76 13.99
N VAL A 10 -16.37 25.48 12.78
CA VAL A 10 -17.55 24.64 12.55
C VAL A 10 -17.11 23.20 12.56
N LEU A 11 -17.56 22.46 13.57
CA LEU A 11 -17.19 21.06 13.77
C LEU A 11 -18.42 20.17 13.57
N GLU A 12 -18.29 19.15 12.75
CA GLU A 12 -19.28 18.07 12.60
C GLU A 12 -18.75 16.80 13.25
N LYS A 13 -19.55 16.21 14.14
CA LYS A 13 -19.22 14.96 14.79
C LYS A 13 -19.81 13.78 14.00
N ARG A 14 -18.94 12.90 13.47
CA ARG A 14 -19.31 11.66 12.80
C ARG A 14 -18.79 10.47 13.60
N GLY A 15 -19.66 9.85 14.38
CA GLY A 15 -19.29 8.79 15.32
C GLY A 15 -18.33 9.30 16.40
N ARG A 16 -17.14 8.69 16.52
CA ARG A 16 -16.11 9.09 17.50
C ARG A 16 -15.15 10.18 17.00
N LYS A 17 -15.31 10.65 15.76
CA LYS A 17 -14.40 11.62 15.14
C LYS A 17 -15.11 12.95 14.94
N SER A 18 -14.37 14.06 15.17
CA SER A 18 -14.82 15.42 14.84
C SER A 18 -14.10 15.89 13.58
N PHE A 19 -14.85 16.42 12.63
CA PHE A 19 -14.35 16.94 11.37
C PHE A 19 -14.55 18.46 11.35
N SER A 20 -13.52 19.21 10.95
CA SER A 20 -13.64 20.64 10.74
C SER A 20 -14.28 20.88 9.38
N MET A 21 -15.47 21.47 9.38
CA MET A 21 -16.23 21.82 8.17
C MET A 21 -15.89 23.22 7.66
N GLY A 22 -15.28 24.05 8.51
CA GLY A 22 -14.93 25.41 8.14
C GLY A 22 -14.65 26.30 9.35
N LEU A 23 -14.53 27.57 9.06
CA LEU A 23 -14.29 28.60 10.06
C LEU A 23 -15.23 29.79 9.81
N TRP A 24 -15.90 30.26 10.83
CA TRP A 24 -16.60 31.52 10.83
C TRP A 24 -15.71 32.61 11.41
N ALA A 25 -15.63 33.75 10.75
CA ALA A 25 -14.89 34.93 11.19
C ALA A 25 -15.51 36.19 10.53
N PRO A 26 -15.19 37.39 10.99
CA PRO A 26 -15.54 38.62 10.27
C PRO A 26 -15.11 38.55 8.81
N LEU A 27 -15.97 39.02 7.90
CA LEU A 27 -15.74 38.94 6.46
C LEU A 27 -14.41 39.57 6.06
N GLU A 28 -14.09 40.73 6.60
CA GLU A 28 -12.85 41.47 6.36
C GLU A 28 -11.60 40.61 6.66
N ASN A 29 -11.62 39.85 7.76
CA ASN A 29 -10.52 38.98 8.13
C ASN A 29 -10.38 37.78 7.17
N ILE A 30 -11.51 37.30 6.62
CA ILE A 30 -11.50 36.22 5.62
C ILE A 30 -10.95 36.73 4.30
N GLU A 31 -11.42 37.88 3.83
CA GLU A 31 -11.00 38.49 2.56
C GLU A 31 -9.55 38.88 2.59
N SER A 32 -9.10 39.56 3.66
CA SER A 32 -7.69 39.90 3.87
C SER A 32 -6.80 38.64 3.86
N ALA A 33 -7.20 37.59 4.55
CA ALA A 33 -6.43 36.32 4.58
C ALA A 33 -6.41 35.63 3.20
N ARG A 34 -7.51 35.71 2.43
CA ARG A 34 -7.54 35.19 1.04
C ARG A 34 -6.63 35.96 0.13
N ALA A 35 -6.69 37.29 0.16
CA ALA A 35 -5.83 38.16 -0.65
C ALA A 35 -4.35 37.92 -0.33
N ALA A 36 -3.99 37.84 0.94
CA ALA A 36 -2.62 37.56 1.37
C ALA A 36 -2.12 36.20 0.87
N LEU A 37 -2.98 35.16 0.96
CA LEU A 37 -2.66 33.80 0.49
C LEU A 37 -2.53 33.74 -1.03
N GLU A 38 -3.35 34.49 -1.76
CA GLU A 38 -3.28 34.57 -3.22
C GLU A 38 -2.02 35.30 -3.66
N ALA A 39 -1.69 36.42 -3.01
CA ALA A 39 -0.43 37.13 -3.23
C ALA A 39 0.80 36.24 -2.95
N GLU A 40 0.80 35.47 -1.86
CA GLU A 40 1.87 34.51 -1.57
C GLU A 40 1.98 33.44 -2.66
N ARG A 41 0.84 32.87 -3.08
CA ARG A 41 0.79 31.77 -4.07
C ARG A 41 1.18 32.23 -5.49
N SER A 42 0.98 33.49 -5.82
CA SER A 42 1.36 34.07 -7.11
C SER A 42 2.86 34.32 -7.24
N THR A 43 3.61 34.21 -6.14
CA THR A 43 5.06 34.42 -6.16
C THR A 43 5.79 33.24 -6.81
N GLU A 44 6.84 33.55 -7.60
CA GLU A 44 7.72 32.52 -8.17
C GLU A 44 8.40 31.67 -7.07
N GLY A 45 8.72 32.30 -5.94
CA GLY A 45 9.30 31.63 -4.78
C GLY A 45 8.37 30.54 -4.21
N TYR A 46 7.07 30.80 -4.15
CA TYR A 46 6.08 29.81 -3.73
C TYR A 46 6.01 28.63 -4.70
N ALA A 47 5.96 28.91 -6.01
CA ALA A 47 5.93 27.88 -7.04
C ALA A 47 7.18 26.98 -6.97
N LYS A 48 8.38 27.55 -6.87
CA LYS A 48 9.66 26.83 -6.70
C LYS A 48 9.66 25.97 -5.42
N LYS A 49 9.23 26.55 -4.29
CA LYS A 49 9.14 25.83 -3.02
C LYS A 49 8.17 24.63 -3.12
N ARG A 50 7.02 24.82 -3.72
CA ARG A 50 6.02 23.75 -3.91
C ARG A 50 6.57 22.63 -4.79
N GLN A 51 7.25 22.95 -5.90
CA GLN A 51 7.90 21.95 -6.75
C GLN A 51 8.98 21.16 -5.99
N ALA A 52 9.83 21.86 -5.24
CA ALA A 52 10.85 21.22 -4.40
C ALA A 52 10.24 20.30 -3.35
N ASP A 53 9.13 20.71 -2.72
CA ASP A 53 8.42 19.87 -1.73
C ASP A 53 7.78 18.62 -2.37
N VAL A 54 7.23 18.74 -3.58
CA VAL A 54 6.71 17.60 -4.35
C VAL A 54 7.85 16.64 -4.68
N ALA A 55 8.92 17.15 -5.29
CA ALA A 55 10.08 16.34 -5.67
C ALA A 55 10.73 15.63 -4.45
N ARG A 56 10.79 16.33 -3.30
CA ARG A 56 11.28 15.71 -2.05
C ARG A 56 10.38 14.56 -1.59
N ARG A 57 9.05 14.74 -1.64
CA ARG A 57 8.08 13.69 -1.25
C ARG A 57 8.17 12.49 -2.19
N GLU A 58 8.32 12.71 -3.48
CA GLU A 58 8.46 11.67 -4.48
C GLU A 58 9.74 10.85 -4.26
N ARG A 59 10.89 11.52 -4.01
CA ARG A 59 12.14 10.83 -3.66
C ARG A 59 11.99 10.00 -2.40
N THR A 60 11.48 10.59 -1.32
CA THR A 60 11.25 9.86 -0.06
C THR A 60 10.33 8.67 -0.26
N GLN A 61 9.33 8.77 -1.13
CA GLN A 61 8.44 7.68 -1.46
C GLN A 61 9.16 6.59 -2.26
N ALA A 62 9.97 6.97 -3.25
CA ALA A 62 10.75 6.04 -4.06
C ALA A 62 11.76 5.26 -3.19
N ASP A 63 12.53 5.97 -2.37
CA ASP A 63 13.49 5.37 -1.43
C ASP A 63 12.79 4.39 -0.47
N TYR A 64 11.61 4.76 0.01
CA TYR A 64 10.81 3.90 0.86
C TYR A 64 10.35 2.63 0.15
N VAL A 65 9.92 2.71 -1.11
CA VAL A 65 9.50 1.53 -1.89
C VAL A 65 10.65 0.55 -2.05
N VAL A 66 11.84 1.05 -2.41
CA VAL A 66 13.05 0.22 -2.54
C VAL A 66 13.40 -0.47 -1.22
N THR A 67 13.43 0.29 -0.12
CA THR A 67 13.70 -0.27 1.21
C THR A 67 12.66 -1.31 1.60
N PHE A 68 11.39 -1.06 1.30
CA PHE A 68 10.31 -1.97 1.62
C PHE A 68 10.38 -3.26 0.79
N GLU A 69 10.70 -3.18 -0.50
CA GLU A 69 10.92 -4.34 -1.37
C GLU A 69 12.05 -5.22 -0.85
N GLN A 70 13.18 -4.61 -0.42
CA GLN A 70 14.28 -5.34 0.19
C GLN A 70 13.86 -6.05 1.49
N GLU A 71 13.14 -5.40 2.37
CA GLU A 71 12.63 -6.01 3.61
C GLU A 71 11.67 -7.17 3.33
N VAL A 72 10.91 -7.09 2.24
CA VAL A 72 10.08 -8.22 1.79
C VAL A 72 10.97 -9.38 1.33
N GLU A 73 12.00 -9.15 0.52
CA GLU A 73 12.95 -10.20 0.12
C GLU A 73 13.62 -10.84 1.35
N ASP A 74 14.05 -10.03 2.31
CA ASP A 74 14.69 -10.49 3.55
C ASP A 74 13.73 -11.32 4.41
N PHE A 75 12.45 -10.98 4.42
CA PHE A 75 11.42 -11.79 5.09
C PHE A 75 11.17 -13.12 4.35
N LEU A 76 11.12 -13.10 3.02
CA LEU A 76 10.86 -14.30 2.22
C LEU A 76 11.94 -15.37 2.42
N ARG A 77 13.22 -15.01 2.41
CA ARG A 77 14.37 -15.91 2.61
C ARG A 77 14.28 -17.20 1.79
N PHE A 78 13.84 -17.09 0.53
CA PHE A 78 13.72 -18.23 -0.35
C PHE A 78 15.10 -18.83 -0.69
N SER A 79 15.15 -20.13 -0.91
CA SER A 79 16.36 -20.83 -1.33
C SER A 79 16.91 -20.27 -2.67
N ALA A 80 18.14 -20.58 -3.00
CA ALA A 80 18.78 -20.12 -4.24
C ALA A 80 17.97 -20.45 -5.49
N LYS A 81 17.32 -21.61 -5.52
CA LYS A 81 16.43 -22.07 -6.60
C LYS A 81 15.21 -21.17 -6.80
N TRP A 82 14.67 -20.62 -5.72
CA TRP A 82 13.46 -19.80 -5.73
C TRP A 82 13.72 -18.29 -5.65
N ARG A 83 15.00 -17.88 -5.76
CA ARG A 83 15.38 -16.47 -5.62
C ARG A 83 14.62 -15.53 -6.56
N GLU A 84 14.53 -15.89 -7.83
CA GLU A 84 13.82 -15.06 -8.82
C GLU A 84 12.32 -14.97 -8.52
N LEU A 85 11.70 -16.07 -8.10
CA LEU A 85 10.31 -16.05 -7.63
C LEU A 85 10.14 -15.11 -6.45
N GLY A 86 11.08 -15.11 -5.51
CA GLY A 86 11.10 -14.22 -4.35
C GLY A 86 11.17 -12.75 -4.75
N ARG A 87 12.04 -12.37 -5.68
CA ARG A 87 12.15 -11.01 -6.20
C ARG A 87 10.88 -10.53 -6.88
N VAL A 88 10.30 -11.36 -7.75
CA VAL A 88 9.04 -11.02 -8.42
C VAL A 88 7.91 -10.85 -7.40
N LEU A 89 7.86 -11.73 -6.40
CA LEU A 89 6.88 -11.63 -5.30
C LEU A 89 7.09 -10.35 -4.49
N ALA A 90 8.33 -10.01 -4.11
CA ALA A 90 8.65 -8.82 -3.33
C ALA A 90 8.20 -7.54 -4.05
N ARG A 91 8.49 -7.43 -5.33
CA ARG A 91 8.02 -6.33 -6.17
C ARG A 91 6.50 -6.20 -6.17
N ARG A 92 5.77 -7.30 -6.41
CA ARG A 92 4.30 -7.29 -6.41
C ARG A 92 3.69 -6.94 -5.06
N VAL A 93 4.30 -7.42 -3.98
CA VAL A 93 3.88 -7.06 -2.62
C VAL A 93 4.13 -5.57 -2.37
N ALA A 94 5.28 -5.03 -2.79
CA ALA A 94 5.58 -3.61 -2.67
C ALA A 94 4.61 -2.75 -3.48
N GLU A 95 4.36 -3.09 -4.73
CA GLU A 95 3.39 -2.42 -5.61
C GLU A 95 1.97 -2.40 -5.02
N HIS A 96 1.56 -3.49 -4.39
CA HIS A 96 0.24 -3.59 -3.75
C HIS A 96 0.16 -2.82 -2.43
N ALA A 97 1.23 -2.81 -1.63
CA ALA A 97 1.23 -2.30 -0.27
C ALA A 97 1.61 -0.82 -0.14
N THR A 98 2.34 -0.24 -1.09
CA THR A 98 2.94 1.09 -0.96
C THR A 98 2.24 2.26 -1.66
N PRO A 99 1.11 2.13 -2.39
CA PRO A 99 0.48 3.26 -3.08
C PRO A 99 0.21 4.45 -2.16
N VAL A 100 0.42 5.66 -2.67
CA VAL A 100 0.17 6.91 -1.92
C VAL A 100 -1.33 7.04 -1.62
N GLY A 101 -1.65 7.38 -0.36
CA GLY A 101 -3.05 7.56 0.05
C GLY A 101 -3.75 6.29 0.54
N SER A 102 -3.18 5.11 0.33
CA SER A 102 -3.73 3.89 0.91
C SER A 102 -3.44 3.83 2.42
N GLY A 103 -4.42 3.51 3.23
CA GLY A 103 -4.27 3.23 4.66
C GLY A 103 -3.65 1.85 4.93
N THR A 104 -2.67 1.45 4.12
CA THR A 104 -2.07 0.12 4.13
C THR A 104 -1.10 -0.09 5.29
N VAL A 105 -0.85 -1.35 5.61
CA VAL A 105 0.11 -1.78 6.64
C VAL A 105 1.51 -1.20 6.38
N ALA A 106 1.92 -1.07 5.12
CA ALA A 106 3.21 -0.52 4.74
C ALA A 106 3.49 0.91 5.24
N ARG A 107 2.47 1.69 5.58
CA ARG A 107 2.60 3.10 5.99
C ARG A 107 2.49 3.35 7.49
N THR A 108 2.13 2.36 8.27
CA THR A 108 2.06 2.54 9.73
C THR A 108 3.45 2.75 10.33
N LYS A 109 3.57 3.70 11.23
CA LYS A 109 4.82 3.95 11.98
C LYS A 109 4.86 3.24 13.34
N ARG A 110 3.83 2.43 13.65
CA ARG A 110 3.70 1.75 14.95
C ARG A 110 4.53 0.48 15.06
N ILE A 111 4.90 -0.10 13.93
CA ILE A 111 5.68 -1.33 13.83
C ILE A 111 6.86 -1.10 12.89
N SER A 112 7.90 -1.91 13.03
CA SER A 112 9.12 -1.86 12.18
C SER A 112 8.80 -2.08 10.70
N VAL A 113 9.74 -1.77 9.81
CA VAL A 113 9.58 -2.03 8.37
C VAL A 113 9.51 -3.53 8.11
N ALA A 114 10.33 -4.32 8.81
CA ALA A 114 10.31 -5.79 8.73
C ALA A 114 8.96 -6.40 9.11
N GLU A 115 8.35 -5.97 10.23
CA GLU A 115 7.01 -6.42 10.62
C GLU A 115 5.93 -6.00 9.61
N ARG A 116 6.11 -4.83 8.99
CA ARG A 116 5.21 -4.38 7.91
C ARG A 116 5.36 -5.24 6.66
N ALA A 117 6.58 -5.62 6.31
CA ALA A 117 6.88 -6.50 5.18
C ALA A 117 6.22 -7.88 5.37
N GLU A 118 6.41 -8.51 6.54
CA GLU A 118 5.72 -9.76 6.88
C GLU A 118 4.20 -9.65 6.74
N ALA A 119 3.62 -8.62 7.38
CA ALA A 119 2.18 -8.42 7.34
C ALA A 119 1.65 -8.18 5.92
N ALA A 120 2.42 -7.48 5.07
CA ALA A 120 2.07 -7.23 3.68
C ALA A 120 2.13 -8.50 2.83
N VAL A 121 3.17 -9.33 2.99
CA VAL A 121 3.28 -10.64 2.31
C VAL A 121 2.09 -11.53 2.67
N ILE A 122 1.80 -11.68 3.95
CA ILE A 122 0.67 -12.51 4.40
C ILE A 122 -0.68 -11.94 3.91
N ALA A 123 -0.83 -10.62 3.86
CA ALA A 123 -2.03 -10.00 3.31
C ALA A 123 -2.14 -10.25 1.80
N TRP A 124 -1.06 -10.05 1.05
CA TRP A 124 -1.02 -10.30 -0.39
C TRP A 124 -1.34 -11.77 -0.71
N MET A 125 -0.70 -12.71 -0.04
CA MET A 125 -0.96 -14.14 -0.22
C MET A 125 -2.42 -14.49 0.05
N ARG A 126 -3.01 -13.96 1.13
CA ARG A 126 -4.41 -14.19 1.44
C ARG A 126 -5.34 -13.79 0.28
N HIS A 127 -5.07 -12.66 -0.36
CA HIS A 127 -5.90 -12.16 -1.48
C HIS A 127 -5.58 -12.86 -2.81
N GLN A 128 -4.31 -13.18 -3.07
CA GLN A 128 -3.89 -13.67 -4.37
C GLN A 128 -3.83 -15.20 -4.48
N THR A 129 -3.65 -15.91 -3.36
CA THR A 129 -3.47 -17.36 -3.35
C THR A 129 -4.64 -18.13 -2.74
N THR A 130 -5.65 -17.42 -2.23
CA THR A 130 -6.83 -18.05 -1.60
C THR A 130 -8.13 -17.44 -2.14
N VAL A 131 -9.23 -18.04 -1.77
CA VAL A 131 -10.58 -17.56 -2.12
C VAL A 131 -11.13 -16.54 -1.11
N TYR A 132 -10.26 -15.91 -0.29
CA TYR A 132 -10.66 -15.04 0.82
C TYR A 132 -11.66 -13.95 0.42
N ASP A 133 -11.48 -13.32 -0.74
CA ASP A 133 -12.32 -12.23 -1.20
C ASP A 133 -13.73 -12.67 -1.62
N ARG A 134 -13.91 -13.99 -1.81
CA ARG A 134 -15.19 -14.61 -2.16
C ARG A 134 -15.85 -15.32 -0.97
N LEU A 135 -15.16 -15.36 0.19
CA LEU A 135 -15.69 -16.03 1.38
C LEU A 135 -16.80 -15.21 2.04
N GLU A 136 -17.95 -15.81 2.20
CA GLU A 136 -19.02 -15.28 3.04
C GLU A 136 -18.72 -15.58 4.51
N ILE A 137 -18.13 -14.61 5.21
CA ILE A 137 -17.77 -14.75 6.62
C ILE A 137 -18.91 -14.18 7.47
N PRO A 138 -19.51 -14.99 8.35
CA PRO A 138 -20.57 -14.54 9.25
C PRO A 138 -20.16 -13.30 10.05
N LYS A 139 -21.10 -12.36 10.26
CA LYS A 139 -20.87 -11.10 11.00
C LYS A 139 -20.81 -11.31 12.52
N ILE A 140 -20.18 -12.42 12.96
CA ILE A 140 -19.96 -12.78 14.36
C ILE A 140 -18.65 -12.14 14.82
N LYS A 141 -18.64 -11.54 16.02
CA LYS A 141 -17.46 -10.92 16.62
C LYS A 141 -16.30 -11.93 16.71
N GLY A 142 -15.16 -11.57 16.10
CA GLY A 142 -13.96 -12.41 16.10
C GLY A 142 -13.82 -13.37 14.92
N LYS A 143 -14.91 -13.83 14.27
CA LYS A 143 -14.86 -14.86 13.20
C LYS A 143 -13.98 -14.46 12.02
N ARG A 144 -14.05 -13.19 11.58
CA ARG A 144 -13.16 -12.69 10.52
C ARG A 144 -11.68 -12.71 10.92
N ARG A 145 -11.37 -12.52 12.20
CA ARG A 145 -9.99 -12.60 12.72
C ARG A 145 -9.49 -14.05 12.73
N GLU A 146 -10.35 -14.98 13.09
CA GLU A 146 -10.06 -16.42 13.08
C GLU A 146 -9.72 -16.89 11.66
N VAL A 147 -10.60 -16.67 10.68
CA VAL A 147 -10.35 -16.99 9.28
C VAL A 147 -9.04 -16.40 8.76
N ARG A 148 -8.74 -15.12 9.07
CA ARG A 148 -7.47 -14.49 8.67
C ARG A 148 -6.27 -15.18 9.31
N ARG A 149 -6.38 -15.69 10.54
CA ARG A 149 -5.30 -16.40 11.24
C ARG A 149 -5.04 -17.75 10.59
N GLU A 150 -6.08 -18.49 10.28
CA GLU A 150 -5.98 -19.77 9.56
C GLU A 150 -5.32 -19.62 8.19
N LEU A 151 -5.77 -18.65 7.40
CA LEU A 151 -5.18 -18.35 6.09
C LEU A 151 -3.73 -17.88 6.20
N ALA A 152 -3.37 -17.16 7.27
CA ALA A 152 -1.98 -16.77 7.52
C ALA A 152 -1.09 -17.98 7.84
N GLN A 153 -1.59 -18.98 8.56
CA GLN A 153 -0.86 -20.22 8.81
C GLN A 153 -0.63 -21.01 7.52
N LEU A 154 -1.65 -21.14 6.67
CA LEU A 154 -1.52 -21.77 5.36
C LEU A 154 -0.49 -21.03 4.48
N SER A 155 -0.54 -19.69 4.47
CA SER A 155 0.41 -18.87 3.74
C SER A 155 1.85 -19.11 4.20
N ARG A 156 2.10 -19.17 5.51
CA ARG A 156 3.43 -19.48 6.05
C ARG A 156 3.90 -20.87 5.64
N GLY A 157 3.04 -21.87 5.66
CA GLY A 157 3.38 -23.22 5.19
C GLY A 157 3.86 -23.23 3.73
N VAL A 158 3.16 -22.49 2.84
CA VAL A 158 3.57 -22.35 1.44
C VAL A 158 4.91 -21.62 1.30
N LEU A 159 5.16 -20.58 2.10
CA LEU A 159 6.46 -19.89 2.10
C LEU A 159 7.59 -20.80 2.56
N ASP A 160 7.34 -21.64 3.56
CA ASP A 160 8.34 -22.55 4.12
C ASP A 160 8.78 -23.63 3.12
N LEU A 161 7.90 -24.10 2.22
CA LEU A 161 8.30 -24.99 1.12
C LEU A 161 9.42 -24.36 0.25
N HIS A 162 9.30 -23.06 -0.06
CA HIS A 162 10.28 -22.34 -0.87
C HIS A 162 11.56 -21.96 -0.11
N ARG A 163 11.46 -21.80 1.21
CA ARG A 163 12.61 -21.53 2.09
C ARG A 163 13.50 -22.76 2.25
N ARG A 164 12.88 -23.93 2.41
CA ARG A 164 13.59 -25.22 2.62
C ARG A 164 13.95 -25.93 1.33
N ASP A 165 13.50 -25.41 0.20
CA ASP A 165 13.59 -26.08 -1.09
C ASP A 165 12.91 -27.45 -1.12
N ASP A 166 11.83 -27.58 -0.36
CA ASP A 166 11.07 -28.84 -0.31
C ASP A 166 10.47 -29.14 -1.70
N PRO A 167 10.57 -30.40 -2.17
CA PRO A 167 9.99 -30.80 -3.43
C PRO A 167 8.49 -30.56 -3.49
N HIS A 168 8.01 -29.81 -4.47
CA HIS A 168 6.59 -29.61 -4.70
C HIS A 168 6.31 -29.35 -6.18
N GLU A 169 5.10 -29.69 -6.60
CA GLU A 169 4.68 -29.49 -7.98
C GLU A 169 4.30 -28.01 -8.22
N LEU A 170 4.99 -27.38 -9.17
CA LEU A 170 4.78 -25.97 -9.52
C LEU A 170 3.34 -25.67 -9.91
N ARG A 171 2.73 -26.57 -10.67
CA ARG A 171 1.35 -26.43 -11.14
C ARG A 171 0.32 -26.61 -10.03
N ALA A 172 0.66 -27.26 -8.92
CA ALA A 172 -0.19 -27.39 -7.75
C ALA A 172 -0.01 -26.24 -6.76
N CYS A 173 1.18 -25.62 -6.72
CA CYS A 173 1.51 -24.54 -5.78
C CYS A 173 0.71 -23.27 -6.04
N SER A 174 -0.06 -22.82 -5.05
CA SER A 174 -0.87 -21.60 -5.13
C SER A 174 -0.02 -20.34 -5.32
N LEU A 175 1.16 -20.25 -4.68
CA LEU A 175 2.08 -19.12 -4.81
C LEU A 175 2.68 -19.07 -6.22
N CYS A 176 3.19 -20.20 -6.73
CA CYS A 176 3.74 -20.27 -8.08
C CYS A 176 2.70 -19.85 -9.13
N LYS A 177 1.47 -20.34 -9.00
CA LYS A 177 0.36 -19.92 -9.88
C LYS A 177 0.07 -18.43 -9.82
N ALA A 178 0.05 -17.84 -8.63
CA ALA A 178 -0.23 -16.43 -8.44
C ALA A 178 0.90 -15.53 -8.97
N VAL A 179 2.15 -15.96 -8.86
CA VAL A 179 3.31 -15.17 -9.30
C VAL A 179 3.63 -15.40 -10.78
N VAL A 180 3.59 -16.62 -11.29
CA VAL A 180 3.98 -16.95 -12.67
C VAL A 180 2.80 -16.89 -13.64
N GLY A 181 1.60 -17.23 -13.20
CA GLY A 181 0.41 -17.33 -14.06
C GLY A 181 0.04 -16.07 -14.87
N PRO A 182 0.21 -14.83 -14.38
CA PRO A 182 0.00 -13.63 -15.18
C PRO A 182 1.05 -13.46 -16.30
N VAL A 183 2.32 -13.76 -16.03
CA VAL A 183 3.42 -13.63 -17.00
C VAL A 183 3.21 -14.55 -18.20
N LEU A 184 2.71 -15.77 -17.97
CA LEU A 184 2.41 -16.72 -19.04
C LEU A 184 1.21 -16.32 -19.88
N ARG A 185 0.28 -15.53 -19.35
CA ARG A 185 -0.86 -15.00 -20.10
C ARG A 185 -0.48 -13.85 -21.02
N ASP A 186 0.43 -13.00 -20.57
CA ASP A 186 0.91 -11.86 -21.38
C ASP A 186 1.82 -12.32 -22.53
N SER A 187 2.58 -13.40 -22.34
CA SER A 187 3.41 -13.99 -23.40
C SER A 187 2.60 -14.78 -24.44
N ALA A 188 1.41 -15.25 -24.08
CA ALA A 188 0.52 -15.96 -25.00
C ALA A 188 -0.33 -15.03 -25.90
N SER A 189 -0.38 -13.73 -25.61
CA SER A 189 -1.11 -12.73 -26.40
C SER A 189 -0.31 -12.15 -27.59
N CYS A 190 0.95 -12.52 -27.76
CA CYS A 190 1.74 -12.17 -28.94
C CYS A 190 1.57 -13.25 -30.02
N GLY A 191 0.37 -13.32 -30.60
CA GLY A 191 0.06 -14.16 -31.74
C GLY A 191 0.71 -13.60 -33.01
N PRO A 192 1.00 -14.45 -34.03
CA PRO A 192 1.70 -14.01 -35.22
C PRO A 192 0.83 -13.04 -36.03
N THR A 193 1.38 -11.87 -36.35
CA THR A 193 0.83 -10.98 -37.36
C THR A 193 0.85 -11.70 -38.69
N HIS A 194 -0.34 -12.08 -39.18
CA HIS A 194 -0.51 -12.52 -40.54
C HIS A 194 -0.20 -11.35 -41.50
N THR A 195 0.94 -11.41 -42.13
CA THR A 195 1.21 -10.70 -43.40
C THR A 195 0.57 -11.49 -44.51
N SER A 196 -0.38 -10.87 -45.18
CA SER A 196 -0.81 -11.19 -46.57
C SER A 196 -0.61 -9.97 -47.40
#